data_01682786fb55ac0182e3dadf6e4a0a8f
#
_entry.id   01682786fb55ac0182e3dadf6e4a0a8f
#
_cell.length_a   1.000
_cell.length_b   1.000
_cell.length_c   1.000
_cell.angle_alpha   90.00
_cell.angle_beta   90.00
_cell.angle_gamma   90.00
#
_symmetry.space_group_name_H-M   'P 1'
#
loop_
_entity.id
_entity.type
_entity.pdbx_description
1 polymer ?
#
loop_
_entity_poly.entity_id
_entity_poly.type
_entity_poly.pdbx_seq_one_letter_code
_entity_poly.pdbx_strand_id
1 'polypeptide(L)'
;MKLQEAYDIVNEENKLTNGKTGLIVFDIDDTLLRADSSIMGIIIKHFTETGKWEDVEYENSAQFAKSPYKDEKGNPKPGYKFDFSDFRNPEKIKQSFFKTEKDGKIISKGAEPLVAQLRMMDSNLRAGYDVAFLTARGAEKAVFTNLMKWLKYRNLKGEFVDLKKNKVNLANSRAVNDEKYSKEYAGMPDGAKKAAFLKDKCSKYSIVKFVDDDHKNLAAMRALKIPNLKVIEAQGIEHNARIAKRDASK
;
A
#
# COMPACT_ATOMS: atom_id res chain seq x y z
N MET A 1 13.60 -7.33 16.23
CA MET A 1 14.37 -8.19 15.34
C MET A 1 15.60 -7.41 14.89
N LYS A 2 16.81 -7.91 15.14
CA LYS A 2 18.04 -7.27 14.66
C LYS A 2 18.14 -7.46 13.14
N LEU A 3 18.83 -6.56 12.43
CA LEU A 3 18.99 -6.63 10.98
C LEU A 3 19.61 -7.97 10.55
N GLN A 4 20.55 -8.48 11.38
CA GLN A 4 21.20 -9.76 11.15
C GLN A 4 20.23 -10.94 11.27
N GLU A 5 19.36 -10.95 12.28
CA GLU A 5 18.32 -12.01 12.44
C GLU A 5 17.37 -12.05 11.24
N ALA A 6 16.97 -10.87 10.71
CA ALA A 6 16.17 -10.80 9.50
C ALA A 6 16.91 -11.33 8.26
N TYR A 7 18.20 -11.05 8.17
CA TYR A 7 19.07 -11.52 7.08
C TYR A 7 19.27 -13.04 7.14
N ASP A 8 19.47 -13.59 8.33
CA ASP A 8 19.67 -15.03 8.55
C ASP A 8 18.39 -15.82 8.22
N ILE A 9 17.22 -15.33 8.64
CA ILE A 9 15.91 -15.95 8.30
C ILE A 9 15.72 -15.97 6.78
N VAL A 10 16.03 -14.88 6.07
CA VAL A 10 15.87 -14.81 4.62
C VAL A 10 16.87 -15.71 3.90
N ASN A 11 18.09 -15.84 4.42
CA ASN A 11 19.09 -16.74 3.87
C ASN A 11 18.73 -18.23 4.07
N GLU A 12 18.14 -18.60 5.21
CA GLU A 12 17.61 -19.95 5.42
C GLU A 12 16.45 -20.25 4.47
N GLU A 13 15.52 -19.29 4.28
CA GLU A 13 14.44 -19.42 3.32
C GLU A 13 14.95 -19.61 1.88
N ASN A 14 16.00 -18.87 1.48
CA ASN A 14 16.62 -19.06 0.15
C ASN A 14 17.28 -20.44 -0.05
N LYS A 15 17.86 -21.02 1.00
CA LYS A 15 18.38 -22.39 0.96
C LYS A 15 17.25 -23.41 0.75
N LEU A 16 16.07 -23.18 1.33
CA LEU A 16 14.90 -24.05 1.19
C LEU A 16 14.24 -23.97 -0.20
N THR A 17 14.51 -22.92 -0.97
CA THR A 17 13.83 -22.69 -2.26
C THR A 17 14.49 -23.38 -3.46
N ASN A 18 15.59 -24.13 -3.27
CA ASN A 18 16.32 -24.80 -4.37
C ASN A 18 16.57 -23.89 -5.59
N GLY A 19 16.91 -22.61 -5.36
CA GLY A 19 17.19 -21.64 -6.42
C GLY A 19 15.95 -21.03 -7.11
N LYS A 20 14.72 -21.33 -6.64
CA LYS A 20 13.53 -20.61 -7.12
C LYS A 20 13.44 -19.24 -6.43
N THR A 21 13.08 -18.22 -7.18
CA THR A 21 12.94 -16.85 -6.69
C THR A 21 11.76 -16.73 -5.72
N GLY A 22 11.96 -16.03 -4.61
CA GLY A 22 10.87 -15.58 -3.74
C GLY A 22 10.25 -14.29 -4.24
N LEU A 23 9.01 -14.03 -3.85
CA LEU A 23 8.31 -12.77 -4.09
C LEU A 23 7.87 -12.14 -2.76
N ILE A 24 8.15 -10.86 -2.56
CA ILE A 24 7.52 -10.10 -1.49
C ILE A 24 6.65 -8.99 -2.08
N VAL A 25 5.41 -8.92 -1.63
CA VAL A 25 4.40 -7.97 -2.10
C VAL A 25 3.98 -7.07 -0.96
N PHE A 26 4.10 -5.77 -1.16
CA PHE A 26 3.70 -4.77 -0.17
C PHE A 26 2.44 -4.03 -0.61
N ASP A 27 1.54 -3.80 0.31
CA ASP A 27 0.63 -2.66 0.19
C ASP A 27 1.42 -1.35 0.27
N ILE A 28 0.80 -0.24 -0.11
CA ILE A 28 1.48 1.06 -0.17
C ILE A 28 1.10 1.92 1.02
N ASP A 29 -0.19 2.25 1.15
CA ASP A 29 -0.69 3.19 2.15
C ASP A 29 -0.66 2.56 3.54
N ASP A 30 -0.15 3.31 4.51
CA ASP A 30 0.04 2.88 5.90
C ASP A 30 0.87 1.58 6.08
N THR A 31 1.38 1.03 4.95
CA THR A 31 2.32 -0.10 4.91
C THR A 31 3.73 0.34 4.56
N LEU A 32 4.01 0.84 3.35
CA LEU A 32 5.34 1.34 2.96
C LEU A 32 5.55 2.81 3.30
N LEU A 33 4.50 3.58 3.21
CA LEU A 33 4.51 5.01 3.42
C LEU A 33 3.18 5.48 3.99
N ARG A 34 3.23 6.62 4.66
CA ARG A 34 2.06 7.36 5.07
C ARG A 34 1.85 8.50 4.09
N ALA A 35 0.85 8.37 3.22
CA ALA A 35 0.49 9.43 2.29
C ALA A 35 -0.01 10.68 3.03
N ASP A 36 0.12 11.84 2.39
CA ASP A 36 -0.47 13.07 2.92
C ASP A 36 -2.00 12.98 2.89
N SER A 37 -2.61 12.75 4.04
CA SER A 37 -4.05 12.56 4.20
C SER A 37 -4.87 13.82 3.92
N SER A 38 -4.24 14.99 3.76
CA SER A 38 -4.93 16.23 3.37
C SER A 38 -5.20 16.31 1.86
N ILE A 39 -4.55 15.44 1.07
CA ILE A 39 -4.62 15.48 -0.40
C ILE A 39 -5.65 14.51 -0.96
N MET A 40 -5.76 13.32 -0.37
CA MET A 40 -6.69 12.29 -0.82
C MET A 40 -7.63 11.92 0.30
N GLY A 41 -8.92 11.95 0.03
CA GLY A 41 -9.94 11.58 0.98
C GLY A 41 -11.16 10.99 0.31
N ILE A 42 -12.13 10.68 1.13
CA ILE A 42 -13.41 10.14 0.74
C ILE A 42 -14.44 11.27 0.80
N ILE A 43 -15.12 11.51 -0.31
CA ILE A 43 -16.19 12.50 -0.37
C ILE A 43 -17.48 11.79 0.03
N ILE A 44 -18.10 12.24 1.12
CA ILE A 44 -19.41 11.77 1.56
C ILE A 44 -20.46 12.56 0.81
N LYS A 45 -21.34 11.87 0.10
CA LYS A 45 -22.44 12.48 -0.66
C LYS A 45 -23.78 12.06 -0.06
N HIS A 46 -24.71 13.00 0.01
CA HIS A 46 -26.09 12.78 0.45
C HIS A 46 -27.05 12.97 -0.73
N PHE A 47 -28.06 12.10 -0.82
CA PHE A 47 -29.11 12.23 -1.82
C PHE A 47 -30.20 13.18 -1.29
N THR A 48 -30.33 14.34 -1.91
CA THR A 48 -31.23 15.40 -1.48
C THR A 48 -32.67 15.11 -1.90
N GLU A 49 -33.63 15.80 -1.30
CA GLU A 49 -35.06 15.79 -1.68
C GLU A 49 -35.28 16.26 -3.12
N THR A 50 -34.36 17.05 -3.67
CA THR A 50 -34.37 17.50 -5.06
C THR A 50 -33.88 16.44 -6.06
N GLY A 51 -33.55 15.22 -5.60
CA GLY A 51 -33.10 14.11 -6.43
C GLY A 51 -31.63 14.23 -6.89
N LYS A 52 -30.81 15.03 -6.19
CA LYS A 52 -29.40 15.22 -6.54
C LYS A 52 -28.49 14.69 -5.44
N TRP A 53 -27.29 14.27 -5.84
CA TRP A 53 -26.21 13.95 -4.93
C TRP A 53 -25.39 15.20 -4.65
N GLU A 54 -25.28 15.60 -3.39
CA GLU A 54 -24.51 16.75 -2.94
C GLU A 54 -23.39 16.31 -1.98
N ASP A 55 -22.24 16.97 -2.06
CA ASP A 55 -21.11 16.71 -1.17
C ASP A 55 -21.41 17.30 0.20
N VAL A 56 -21.39 16.49 1.25
CA VAL A 56 -21.68 16.94 2.63
C VAL A 56 -20.45 16.95 3.51
N GLU A 57 -19.46 16.08 3.26
CA GLU A 57 -18.24 16.02 4.04
C GLU A 57 -17.09 15.43 3.22
N TYR A 58 -15.85 15.80 3.60
CA TYR A 58 -14.62 15.26 3.07
C TYR A 58 -13.80 14.65 4.22
N GLU A 59 -13.64 13.35 4.21
CA GLU A 59 -12.97 12.59 5.26
C GLU A 59 -11.65 11.99 4.76
N ASN A 60 -10.57 12.15 5.53
CA ASN A 60 -9.38 11.33 5.32
C ASN A 60 -9.60 9.88 5.79
N SER A 61 -8.68 8.96 5.47
CA SER A 61 -8.84 7.54 5.81
C SER A 61 -9.09 7.28 7.30
N ALA A 62 -8.44 8.03 8.20
CA ALA A 62 -8.61 7.85 9.64
C ALA A 62 -9.98 8.36 10.15
N GLN A 63 -10.47 9.47 9.60
CA GLN A 63 -11.82 9.97 9.87
C GLN A 63 -12.84 9.00 9.30
N PHE A 64 -12.64 8.57 8.04
CA PHE A 64 -13.55 7.63 7.38
C PHE A 64 -13.65 6.29 8.10
N ALA A 65 -12.59 5.81 8.75
CA ALA A 65 -12.67 4.60 9.57
C ALA A 65 -13.74 4.70 10.67
N LYS A 66 -13.96 5.91 11.21
CA LYS A 66 -14.93 6.22 12.29
C LYS A 66 -16.15 7.00 11.79
N SER A 67 -16.36 7.06 10.48
CA SER A 67 -17.40 7.88 9.86
C SER A 67 -18.79 7.55 10.39
N PRO A 68 -19.59 8.55 10.81
CA PRO A 68 -20.96 8.36 11.25
C PRO A 68 -21.92 7.97 10.11
N TYR A 69 -21.48 8.09 8.87
CA TYR A 69 -22.26 7.78 7.67
C TYR A 69 -22.21 6.31 7.26
N LYS A 70 -21.51 5.48 8.03
CA LYS A 70 -21.44 4.01 7.85
C LYS A 70 -22.45 3.28 8.73
N ASP A 71 -22.94 2.15 8.20
CA ASP A 71 -23.58 1.12 9.01
C ASP A 71 -22.54 0.26 9.75
N GLU A 72 -22.98 -0.68 10.57
CA GLU A 72 -22.13 -1.60 11.33
C GLU A 72 -21.24 -2.49 10.44
N LYS A 73 -21.62 -2.69 9.17
CA LYS A 73 -20.86 -3.46 8.18
C LYS A 73 -19.87 -2.59 7.39
N GLY A 74 -19.90 -1.26 7.60
CA GLY A 74 -19.06 -0.30 6.90
C GLY A 74 -19.61 0.17 5.55
N ASN A 75 -20.87 -0.16 5.21
CA ASN A 75 -21.53 0.35 4.02
C ASN A 75 -22.12 1.75 4.28
N PRO A 76 -22.41 2.53 3.21
CA PRO A 76 -23.09 3.79 3.38
C PRO A 76 -24.49 3.58 3.97
N LYS A 77 -24.88 4.41 4.93
CA LYS A 77 -26.23 4.47 5.43
C LYS A 77 -27.22 4.87 4.34
N PRO A 78 -28.53 4.55 4.46
CA PRO A 78 -29.54 4.98 3.49
C PRO A 78 -29.46 6.48 3.20
N GLY A 79 -29.53 6.86 1.94
CA GLY A 79 -29.41 8.24 1.48
C GLY A 79 -27.97 8.75 1.34
N TYR A 80 -26.95 7.97 1.67
CA TYR A 80 -25.54 8.34 1.53
C TYR A 80 -24.83 7.46 0.50
N LYS A 81 -23.75 7.99 -0.09
CA LYS A 81 -22.76 7.23 -0.86
C LYS A 81 -21.36 7.77 -0.59
N PHE A 82 -20.36 6.92 -0.80
CA PHE A 82 -18.95 7.26 -0.68
C PHE A 82 -18.32 7.38 -2.06
N ASP A 83 -17.62 8.48 -2.28
CA ASP A 83 -16.92 8.74 -3.53
C ASP A 83 -15.41 8.70 -3.28
N PHE A 84 -14.75 7.71 -3.88
CA PHE A 84 -13.32 7.46 -3.79
C PHE A 84 -12.55 7.98 -5.02
N SER A 85 -13.10 8.96 -5.73
CA SER A 85 -12.49 9.49 -6.98
C SER A 85 -11.09 10.05 -6.78
N ASP A 86 -10.79 10.59 -5.60
CA ASP A 86 -9.47 11.10 -5.26
C ASP A 86 -8.37 10.04 -5.38
N PHE A 87 -8.66 8.81 -4.99
CA PHE A 87 -7.73 7.67 -5.08
C PHE A 87 -7.51 7.19 -6.52
N ARG A 88 -8.24 7.74 -7.49
CA ARG A 88 -8.10 7.49 -8.93
C ARG A 88 -7.59 8.73 -9.68
N ASN A 89 -7.47 9.88 -9.01
CA ASN A 89 -7.02 11.12 -9.61
C ASN A 89 -5.48 11.15 -9.69
N PRO A 90 -4.88 11.14 -10.91
CA PRO A 90 -3.43 11.08 -11.08
C PRO A 90 -2.67 12.24 -10.43
N GLU A 91 -3.24 13.46 -10.43
CA GLU A 91 -2.58 14.63 -9.85
C GLU A 91 -2.62 14.58 -8.32
N LYS A 92 -3.75 14.22 -7.70
CA LYS A 92 -3.82 14.00 -6.25
C LYS A 92 -2.91 12.87 -5.80
N ILE A 93 -2.83 11.78 -6.56
CA ILE A 93 -1.88 10.69 -6.31
C ILE A 93 -0.45 11.22 -6.31
N LYS A 94 -0.05 12.01 -7.31
CA LYS A 94 1.28 12.63 -7.37
C LYS A 94 1.56 13.54 -6.16
N GLN A 95 0.60 14.41 -5.82
CA GLN A 95 0.71 15.31 -4.67
C GLN A 95 0.83 14.55 -3.34
N SER A 96 0.18 13.39 -3.21
CA SER A 96 0.28 12.57 -2.00
C SER A 96 1.67 11.98 -1.75
N PHE A 97 2.51 11.85 -2.79
CA PHE A 97 3.88 11.35 -2.68
C PHE A 97 4.91 12.44 -2.41
N PHE A 98 4.70 13.65 -2.92
CA PHE A 98 5.72 14.70 -2.92
C PHE A 98 5.22 16.00 -2.29
N LYS A 99 6.14 16.70 -1.61
CA LYS A 99 5.87 18.06 -1.17
C LYS A 99 5.49 18.90 -2.40
N THR A 100 4.35 19.58 -2.31
CA THR A 100 3.84 20.44 -3.37
C THR A 100 3.51 21.82 -2.78
N GLU A 101 3.92 22.86 -3.47
CA GLU A 101 3.63 24.25 -3.11
C GLU A 101 2.83 24.92 -4.23
N LYS A 102 1.90 25.77 -3.86
CA LYS A 102 1.15 26.62 -4.77
C LYS A 102 1.03 28.01 -4.15
N ASP A 103 1.38 29.03 -4.92
CA ASP A 103 1.33 30.45 -4.49
C ASP A 103 2.05 30.68 -3.14
N GLY A 104 3.22 30.04 -2.96
CA GLY A 104 4.02 30.11 -1.74
C GLY A 104 3.45 29.35 -0.53
N LYS A 105 2.35 28.62 -0.70
CA LYS A 105 1.73 27.79 0.35
C LYS A 105 2.00 26.31 0.10
N ILE A 106 2.35 25.58 1.17
CA ILE A 106 2.47 24.12 1.12
C ILE A 106 1.05 23.54 1.02
N ILE A 107 0.74 22.90 -0.10
CA ILE A 107 -0.51 22.19 -0.32
C ILE A 107 -0.39 20.67 -0.07
N SER A 108 0.84 20.14 -0.08
CA SER A 108 1.13 18.78 0.37
C SER A 108 2.51 18.71 1.00
N LYS A 109 2.63 18.02 2.13
CA LYS A 109 3.92 17.68 2.77
C LYS A 109 4.60 16.49 2.09
N GLY A 110 3.85 15.73 1.29
CA GLY A 110 4.29 14.49 0.69
C GLY A 110 4.23 13.30 1.65
N ALA A 111 4.61 12.14 1.14
CA ALA A 111 4.55 10.89 1.89
C ALA A 111 5.71 10.74 2.88
N GLU A 112 5.39 10.26 4.08
CA GLU A 112 6.35 9.89 5.12
C GLU A 112 6.71 8.40 4.99
N PRO A 113 8.00 8.02 5.09
CA PRO A 113 8.42 6.62 4.99
C PRO A 113 8.07 5.84 6.26
N LEU A 114 7.62 4.60 6.09
CA LEU A 114 7.48 3.62 7.16
C LEU A 114 8.72 2.72 7.18
N VAL A 115 9.69 3.11 8.00
CA VAL A 115 11.09 2.64 7.96
C VAL A 115 11.23 1.14 8.12
N ALA A 116 10.41 0.52 8.98
CA ALA A 116 10.49 -0.93 9.24
C ALA A 116 10.22 -1.75 7.96
N GLN A 117 9.17 -1.38 7.23
CA GLN A 117 8.76 -2.08 6.02
C GLN A 117 9.70 -1.78 4.84
N LEU A 118 10.22 -0.57 4.75
CA LEU A 118 11.25 -0.23 3.76
C LEU A 118 12.54 -1.01 3.99
N ARG A 119 12.95 -1.23 5.26
CA ARG A 119 14.08 -2.11 5.60
C ARG A 119 13.78 -3.57 5.27
N MET A 120 12.55 -4.02 5.52
CA MET A 120 12.12 -5.36 5.12
C MET A 120 12.20 -5.51 3.60
N MET A 121 11.77 -4.51 2.83
CA MET A 121 11.88 -4.49 1.38
C MET A 121 13.35 -4.58 0.94
N ASP A 122 14.24 -3.76 1.50
CA ASP A 122 15.67 -3.77 1.19
C ASP A 122 16.32 -5.13 1.50
N SER A 123 16.04 -5.70 2.66
CA SER A 123 16.57 -7.01 3.06
C SER A 123 16.15 -8.12 2.09
N ASN A 124 14.87 -8.14 1.67
CA ASN A 124 14.38 -9.14 0.73
C ASN A 124 14.98 -8.95 -0.68
N LEU A 125 15.14 -7.69 -1.16
CA LEU A 125 15.84 -7.41 -2.41
C LEU A 125 17.28 -7.91 -2.38
N ARG A 126 18.03 -7.68 -1.30
CA ARG A 126 19.41 -8.17 -1.12
C ARG A 126 19.48 -9.69 -1.08
N ALA A 127 18.46 -10.33 -0.58
CA ALA A 127 18.34 -11.78 -0.55
C ALA A 127 17.84 -12.40 -1.86
N GLY A 128 17.66 -11.59 -2.91
CA GLY A 128 17.29 -12.06 -4.26
C GLY A 128 15.79 -12.26 -4.48
N TYR A 129 14.93 -11.76 -3.58
CA TYR A 129 13.49 -11.77 -3.81
C TYR A 129 13.09 -10.71 -4.84
N ASP A 130 12.12 -11.06 -5.68
CA ASP A 130 11.38 -10.05 -6.42
C ASP A 130 10.52 -9.22 -5.44
N VAL A 131 10.41 -7.92 -5.69
CA VAL A 131 9.54 -7.02 -4.94
C VAL A 131 8.43 -6.52 -5.83
N ALA A 132 7.20 -6.52 -5.33
CA ALA A 132 6.03 -6.01 -6.01
C ALA A 132 5.13 -5.20 -5.06
N PHE A 133 4.18 -4.48 -5.62
CA PHE A 133 3.24 -3.64 -4.88
C PHE A 133 1.80 -3.98 -5.24
N LEU A 134 0.92 -3.98 -4.24
CA LEU A 134 -0.48 -4.35 -4.41
C LEU A 134 -1.36 -3.40 -3.58
N THR A 135 -1.93 -2.40 -4.23
CA THR A 135 -2.67 -1.31 -3.56
C THR A 135 -4.13 -1.26 -3.97
N ALA A 136 -4.97 -0.73 -3.08
CA ALA A 136 -6.37 -0.40 -3.34
C ALA A 136 -6.56 0.91 -4.14
N ARG A 137 -5.50 1.68 -4.42
CA ARG A 137 -5.61 2.85 -5.29
C ARG A 137 -6.03 2.44 -6.71
N GLY A 138 -6.61 3.39 -7.46
CA GLY A 138 -6.76 3.31 -8.91
C GLY A 138 -5.62 4.02 -9.64
N ALA A 139 -5.78 4.29 -10.94
CA ALA A 139 -4.78 4.97 -11.79
C ALA A 139 -3.35 4.37 -11.67
N GLU A 140 -3.24 3.09 -11.94
CA GLU A 140 -2.04 2.25 -11.72
C GLU A 140 -0.76 2.90 -12.24
N LYS A 141 -0.79 3.46 -13.45
CA LYS A 141 0.37 4.14 -14.04
C LYS A 141 0.86 5.31 -13.18
N ALA A 142 -0.06 6.12 -12.67
CA ALA A 142 0.28 7.26 -11.82
C ALA A 142 0.85 6.78 -10.47
N VAL A 143 0.22 5.78 -9.85
CA VAL A 143 0.68 5.22 -8.57
C VAL A 143 2.11 4.72 -8.69
N PHE A 144 2.38 3.79 -9.59
CA PHE A 144 3.70 3.16 -9.65
C PHE A 144 4.79 4.08 -10.21
N THR A 145 4.46 5.00 -11.12
CA THR A 145 5.42 6.02 -11.56
C THR A 145 5.86 6.91 -10.40
N ASN A 146 4.92 7.36 -9.57
CA ASN A 146 5.24 8.24 -8.44
C ASN A 146 5.88 7.47 -7.27
N LEU A 147 5.44 6.25 -6.98
CA LEU A 147 6.10 5.39 -6.00
C LEU A 147 7.56 5.14 -6.34
N MET A 148 7.87 4.78 -7.60
CA MET A 148 9.25 4.55 -8.03
C MET A 148 10.12 5.81 -7.96
N LYS A 149 9.57 6.97 -8.32
CA LYS A 149 10.26 8.25 -8.16
C LYS A 149 10.51 8.56 -6.67
N TRP A 150 9.53 8.33 -5.81
CA TRP A 150 9.63 8.55 -4.38
C TRP A 150 10.67 7.63 -3.73
N LEU A 151 10.66 6.34 -4.04
CA LEU A 151 11.67 5.37 -3.57
C LEU A 151 13.07 5.78 -4.03
N LYS A 152 13.23 6.19 -5.29
CA LYS A 152 14.52 6.68 -5.82
C LYS A 152 14.99 7.95 -5.11
N TYR A 153 14.08 8.88 -4.83
CA TYR A 153 14.40 10.10 -4.09
C TYR A 153 14.89 9.80 -2.67
N ARG A 154 14.23 8.86 -1.97
CA ARG A 154 14.64 8.42 -0.64
C ARG A 154 15.99 7.71 -0.65
N ASN A 155 16.24 6.90 -1.67
CA ASN A 155 17.53 6.23 -1.83
C ASN A 155 18.69 7.22 -2.07
N LEU A 156 18.47 8.29 -2.86
CA LEU A 156 19.50 9.33 -3.07
C LEU A 156 19.89 10.06 -1.77
N LYS A 157 19.01 10.08 -0.77
CA LYS A 157 19.32 10.56 0.57
C LYS A 157 20.00 9.54 1.46
N GLY A 158 20.28 8.33 0.96
CA GLY A 158 20.88 7.26 1.74
C GLY A 158 19.96 6.65 2.81
N GLU A 159 18.66 6.94 2.73
CA GLU A 159 17.71 6.51 3.77
C GLU A 159 17.36 5.03 3.66
N PHE A 160 17.19 4.50 2.41
CA PHE A 160 16.70 3.13 2.17
C PHE A 160 17.23 2.55 0.86
N VAL A 161 16.69 1.58 0.35
CA VAL A 161 16.82 0.73 -0.83
C VAL A 161 17.79 1.19 -1.94
N ASP A 162 18.84 0.41 -2.19
CA ASP A 162 19.69 0.57 -3.39
C ASP A 162 18.98 0.01 -4.65
N LEU A 163 18.13 0.83 -5.24
CA LEU A 163 17.40 0.49 -6.47
C LEU A 163 18.30 0.31 -7.71
N LYS A 164 19.58 0.70 -7.65
CA LYS A 164 20.53 0.52 -8.78
C LYS A 164 20.94 -0.95 -8.97
N LYS A 165 20.93 -1.72 -7.88
CA LYS A 165 21.37 -3.12 -7.88
C LYS A 165 20.22 -4.12 -7.90
N ASN A 166 18.97 -3.68 -7.62
CA ASN A 166 17.87 -4.57 -7.28
C ASN A 166 16.66 -4.35 -8.20
N LYS A 167 16.05 -5.44 -8.63
CA LYS A 167 14.87 -5.42 -9.52
C LYS A 167 13.58 -5.31 -8.69
N VAL A 168 12.96 -4.13 -8.72
CA VAL A 168 11.53 -4.02 -8.40
C VAL A 168 10.75 -4.45 -9.63
N ASN A 169 9.97 -5.52 -9.50
CA ASN A 169 9.23 -6.10 -10.63
C ASN A 169 7.82 -5.50 -10.70
N LEU A 170 7.66 -4.38 -11.41
CA LEU A 170 6.37 -3.74 -11.60
C LEU A 170 5.36 -4.60 -12.38
N ALA A 171 5.80 -5.57 -13.18
CA ALA A 171 4.89 -6.49 -13.87
C ALA A 171 4.12 -7.41 -12.89
N ASN A 172 4.64 -7.58 -11.68
CA ASN A 172 3.97 -8.29 -10.60
C ASN A 172 3.22 -7.37 -9.63
N SER A 173 3.11 -6.08 -9.96
CA SER A 173 2.40 -5.09 -9.15
C SER A 173 1.03 -4.79 -9.73
N ARG A 174 0.06 -4.39 -8.88
CA ARG A 174 -1.28 -4.02 -9.30
C ARG A 174 -1.93 -2.98 -8.40
N ALA A 175 -2.61 -2.02 -9.02
CA ALA A 175 -3.58 -1.14 -8.38
C ALA A 175 -4.98 -1.71 -8.64
N VAL A 176 -5.56 -2.43 -7.67
CA VAL A 176 -6.75 -3.26 -7.91
C VAL A 176 -8.02 -2.50 -8.24
N ASN A 177 -8.05 -1.19 -8.00
CA ASN A 177 -9.17 -0.31 -8.36
C ASN A 177 -8.89 0.53 -9.62
N ASP A 178 -7.86 0.18 -10.41
CA ASP A 178 -7.67 0.77 -11.73
C ASP A 178 -8.83 0.39 -12.65
N GLU A 179 -9.30 1.34 -13.45
CA GLU A 179 -10.47 1.19 -14.33
C GLU A 179 -10.35 -0.01 -15.28
N LYS A 180 -9.14 -0.30 -15.75
CA LYS A 180 -8.87 -1.45 -16.64
C LYS A 180 -9.20 -2.81 -16.02
N TYR A 181 -9.29 -2.90 -14.68
CA TYR A 181 -9.66 -4.12 -13.95
C TYR A 181 -11.11 -4.11 -13.45
N SER A 182 -11.90 -3.09 -13.77
CA SER A 182 -13.26 -2.93 -13.27
C SER A 182 -14.19 -4.11 -13.59
N LYS A 183 -14.01 -4.74 -14.75
CA LYS A 183 -14.76 -5.95 -15.15
C LYS A 183 -14.25 -7.20 -14.43
N GLU A 184 -12.94 -7.33 -14.28
CA GLU A 184 -12.29 -8.49 -13.60
C GLU A 184 -12.72 -8.57 -12.14
N TYR A 185 -12.83 -7.43 -11.47
CA TYR A 185 -13.09 -7.34 -10.03
C TYR A 185 -14.47 -6.78 -9.66
N ALA A 186 -15.44 -6.86 -10.61
CA ALA A 186 -16.78 -6.35 -10.37
C ALA A 186 -17.41 -6.93 -9.08
N GLY A 187 -17.89 -6.05 -8.20
CA GLY A 187 -18.54 -6.42 -6.95
C GLY A 187 -17.63 -7.00 -5.85
N MET A 188 -16.33 -7.13 -6.09
CA MET A 188 -15.39 -7.64 -5.08
C MET A 188 -14.95 -6.52 -4.13
N PRO A 189 -14.86 -6.77 -2.81
CA PRO A 189 -14.16 -5.89 -1.89
C PRO A 189 -12.65 -5.93 -2.13
N ASP A 190 -11.91 -4.88 -1.71
CA ASP A 190 -10.49 -4.72 -2.01
C ASP A 190 -9.60 -5.89 -1.56
N GLY A 191 -9.86 -6.43 -0.37
CA GLY A 191 -9.15 -7.62 0.11
C GLY A 191 -9.34 -8.84 -0.81
N ALA A 192 -10.54 -9.05 -1.36
CA ALA A 192 -10.81 -10.14 -2.29
C ALA A 192 -10.12 -9.92 -3.65
N LYS A 193 -10.09 -8.66 -4.15
CA LYS A 193 -9.35 -8.30 -5.38
C LYS A 193 -7.86 -8.56 -5.22
N LYS A 194 -7.27 -8.11 -4.10
CA LYS A 194 -5.87 -8.36 -3.76
C LYS A 194 -5.58 -9.88 -3.67
N ALA A 195 -6.47 -10.63 -3.02
CA ALA A 195 -6.34 -12.08 -2.88
C ALA A 195 -6.40 -12.82 -4.22
N ALA A 196 -7.35 -12.44 -5.10
CA ALA A 196 -7.46 -13.02 -6.44
C ALA A 196 -6.18 -12.81 -7.27
N PHE A 197 -5.63 -11.59 -7.25
CA PHE A 197 -4.38 -11.29 -7.93
C PHE A 197 -3.21 -12.10 -7.37
N LEU A 198 -3.07 -12.17 -6.03
CA LEU A 198 -1.93 -12.82 -5.41
C LEU A 198 -1.95 -14.34 -5.57
N LYS A 199 -3.14 -14.94 -5.63
CA LYS A 199 -3.31 -16.38 -5.89
C LYS A 199 -2.62 -16.82 -7.18
N ASP A 200 -2.73 -16.03 -8.25
CA ASP A 200 -2.02 -16.29 -9.52
C ASP A 200 -0.49 -16.23 -9.35
N LYS A 201 0.02 -15.35 -8.50
CA LYS A 201 1.46 -15.23 -8.27
C LYS A 201 2.04 -16.38 -7.45
N CYS A 202 1.29 -16.90 -6.49
CA CYS A 202 1.74 -18.00 -5.65
C CYS A 202 2.12 -19.27 -6.44
N SER A 203 1.52 -19.48 -7.61
CA SER A 203 1.88 -20.63 -8.47
C SER A 203 3.24 -20.47 -9.16
N LYS A 204 3.77 -19.25 -9.25
CA LYS A 204 4.98 -18.91 -10.02
C LYS A 204 6.23 -18.78 -9.16
N TYR A 205 6.07 -18.67 -7.84
CA TYR A 205 7.16 -18.48 -6.88
C TYR A 205 7.21 -19.60 -5.85
N SER A 206 8.41 -19.90 -5.36
CA SER A 206 8.61 -20.90 -4.32
C SER A 206 8.06 -20.44 -2.97
N ILE A 207 8.15 -19.14 -2.69
CA ILE A 207 7.60 -18.50 -1.50
C ILE A 207 7.07 -17.12 -1.89
N VAL A 208 5.92 -16.76 -1.35
CA VAL A 208 5.32 -15.43 -1.50
C VAL A 208 5.07 -14.85 -0.13
N LYS A 209 5.53 -13.62 0.10
CA LYS A 209 5.24 -12.84 1.31
C LYS A 209 4.29 -11.71 0.94
N PHE A 210 3.23 -11.53 1.68
CA PHE A 210 2.33 -10.39 1.54
C PHE A 210 2.33 -9.55 2.82
N VAL A 211 2.58 -8.27 2.68
CA VAL A 211 2.69 -7.32 3.79
C VAL A 211 1.63 -6.23 3.63
N ASP A 212 0.77 -6.07 4.63
CA ASP A 212 -0.35 -5.11 4.61
C ASP A 212 -0.66 -4.71 6.06
N ASP A 213 -1.24 -3.54 6.30
CA ASP A 213 -1.67 -3.08 7.62
C ASP A 213 -3.16 -3.34 7.87
N ASP A 214 -3.97 -3.49 6.81
CA ASP A 214 -5.42 -3.69 6.91
C ASP A 214 -5.76 -5.15 7.25
N HIS A 215 -6.35 -5.36 8.42
CA HIS A 215 -6.81 -6.67 8.90
C HIS A 215 -7.79 -7.38 7.94
N LYS A 216 -8.61 -6.65 7.18
CA LYS A 216 -9.54 -7.24 6.20
C LYS A 216 -8.77 -7.83 5.02
N ASN A 217 -7.74 -7.13 4.55
CA ASN A 217 -6.86 -7.61 3.50
C ASN A 217 -6.08 -8.85 3.98
N LEU A 218 -5.50 -8.78 5.19
CA LEU A 218 -4.77 -9.89 5.80
C LEU A 218 -5.67 -11.13 5.99
N ALA A 219 -6.91 -10.93 6.43
CA ALA A 219 -7.89 -12.01 6.60
C ALA A 219 -8.23 -12.67 5.24
N ALA A 220 -8.45 -11.87 4.19
CA ALA A 220 -8.71 -12.39 2.84
C ALA A 220 -7.53 -13.22 2.30
N MET A 221 -6.30 -12.79 2.57
CA MET A 221 -5.09 -13.55 2.19
C MET A 221 -4.95 -14.85 2.95
N ARG A 222 -5.15 -14.84 4.27
CA ARG A 222 -5.09 -16.05 5.12
C ARG A 222 -6.15 -17.07 4.71
N ALA A 223 -7.33 -16.61 4.27
CA ALA A 223 -8.42 -17.47 3.81
C ALA A 223 -8.08 -18.26 2.54
N LEU A 224 -7.06 -17.84 1.76
CA LEU A 224 -6.60 -18.59 0.58
C LEU A 224 -5.98 -19.95 0.94
N LYS A 225 -5.46 -20.12 2.16
CA LYS A 225 -4.81 -21.36 2.66
C LYS A 225 -3.73 -21.91 1.72
N ILE A 226 -2.98 -21.02 1.05
CA ILE A 226 -1.92 -21.37 0.11
C ILE A 226 -0.64 -21.67 0.89
N PRO A 227 -0.03 -22.87 0.76
CA PRO A 227 1.09 -23.30 1.61
C PRO A 227 2.34 -22.41 1.53
N ASN A 228 2.65 -21.87 0.34
CA ASN A 228 3.81 -21.02 0.12
C ASN A 228 3.53 -19.50 0.27
N LEU A 229 2.34 -19.13 0.78
CA LEU A 229 1.97 -17.74 1.07
C LEU A 229 2.17 -17.45 2.56
N LYS A 230 3.07 -16.52 2.87
CA LYS A 230 3.25 -15.94 4.20
C LYS A 230 2.57 -14.57 4.28
N VAL A 231 1.62 -14.42 5.19
CA VAL A 231 0.87 -13.17 5.40
C VAL A 231 1.43 -12.47 6.62
N ILE A 232 1.96 -11.26 6.42
CA ILE A 232 2.69 -10.46 7.40
C ILE A 232 1.92 -9.17 7.66
N GLU A 233 1.63 -8.91 8.91
CA GLU A 233 1.06 -7.63 9.35
C GLU A 233 2.14 -6.56 9.38
N ALA A 234 1.88 -5.41 8.75
CA ALA A 234 2.80 -4.28 8.76
C ALA A 234 2.92 -3.70 10.18
N GLN A 235 4.13 -3.34 10.58
CA GLN A 235 4.37 -2.74 11.88
C GLN A 235 3.80 -1.33 11.93
N GLY A 236 2.94 -1.07 12.91
CA GLY A 236 2.20 0.16 13.04
C GLY A 236 3.06 1.43 13.15
N ILE A 237 2.42 2.58 12.98
CA ILE A 237 3.03 3.92 12.94
C ILE A 237 3.88 4.20 14.19
N GLU A 238 3.42 3.81 15.37
CA GLU A 238 4.15 4.02 16.63
C GLU A 238 5.50 3.29 16.67
N HIS A 239 5.53 2.05 16.16
CA HIS A 239 6.77 1.27 16.08
C HIS A 239 7.77 1.94 15.12
N ASN A 240 7.29 2.39 13.96
CA ASN A 240 8.10 3.12 12.99
C ASN A 240 8.64 4.44 13.54
N ALA A 241 7.84 5.19 14.31
CA ALA A 241 8.28 6.41 14.99
C ALA A 241 9.39 6.16 16.03
N ARG A 242 9.32 5.04 16.79
CA ARG A 242 10.38 4.64 17.72
C ARG A 242 11.68 4.30 17.00
N ILE A 243 11.61 3.60 15.85
CA ILE A 243 12.80 3.30 15.03
C ILE A 243 13.42 4.61 14.52
N ALA A 244 12.63 5.51 13.94
CA ALA A 244 13.12 6.77 13.41
C ALA A 244 13.81 7.63 14.48
N LYS A 245 13.26 7.72 15.69
CA LYS A 245 13.89 8.42 16.83
C LYS A 245 15.22 7.80 17.23
N ARG A 246 15.29 6.47 17.31
CA ARG A 246 16.54 5.76 17.66
C ARG A 246 17.66 5.99 16.64
N ASP A 247 17.30 6.07 15.35
CA ASP A 247 18.29 6.25 14.29
C ASP A 247 18.77 7.71 14.18
N ALA A 248 17.91 8.67 14.54
CA ALA A 248 18.29 10.08 14.64
C ALA A 248 19.23 10.39 15.84
N SER A 249 19.33 9.47 16.80
CA SER A 249 20.18 9.60 18.00
C SER A 249 21.55 8.89 17.87
N LYS A 250 21.84 8.34 16.70
CA LYS A 250 23.13 7.72 16.35
C LYS A 250 23.93 8.62 15.41
#